data_a5430bfadfb6abae6dbaceceb0f7f03c
#
_entry.id   a5430bfadfb6abae6dbaceceb0f7f03c
#
_cell.length_a   1.000
_cell.length_b   1.000
_cell.length_c   1.000
_cell.angle_alpha   90.00
_cell.angle_beta   90.00
_cell.angle_gamma   90.00
#
_symmetry.space_group_name_H-M   'P 1'
#
loop_
_entity.id
_entity.type
_entity.pdbx_description
1 polymer ?
#
loop_
_entity_poly.entity_id
_entity_poly.type
_entity_poly.pdbx_seq_one_letter_code
_entity_poly.pdbx_strand_id
1 'polypeptide(L)'
;MWDTLILNPMTNLLLLLYQNLFNNFALAVAVFTLITRLITLPFTMKQQRSAKMMQELQPELEKIKKKYANDKEKLAQAQMELYRQYNMNPLGGCLPLLLTFPIMIGLYQAIITSLASTPLQLLELSQRLYAFLPQLTQLIPLNNQWLGINLGQPPGGSQPWYAYALILLVVGTGYWQQKIMTPQSTNTQSSSQMAGMTQSMLYTMPLMFGFFALSFAAGLSIYFIISNLIGVLQYWGLSRLGMMGTSADAVKVGTTPAPPPTTAPIPAAKPPKSKSKKRR
;
A
#
# COMPACT_ATOMS: atom_id res chain seq x y z
N MET A 1 -21.99 -10.63 -4.20
CA MET A 1 -21.52 -9.78 -3.07
C MET A 1 -20.44 -8.77 -3.49
N TRP A 2 -19.39 -9.18 -4.24
CA TRP A 2 -18.38 -8.25 -4.74
C TRP A 2 -18.98 -7.13 -5.60
N ASP A 3 -19.80 -7.50 -6.59
CA ASP A 3 -20.44 -6.54 -7.50
C ASP A 3 -21.31 -5.54 -6.76
N THR A 4 -22.17 -6.00 -5.86
CA THR A 4 -23.14 -5.16 -5.16
C THR A 4 -22.50 -4.23 -4.11
N LEU A 5 -21.43 -4.68 -3.45
CA LEU A 5 -20.81 -3.92 -2.34
C LEU A 5 -19.67 -3.01 -2.81
N ILE A 6 -18.97 -3.39 -3.88
CA ILE A 6 -17.77 -2.67 -4.33
C ILE A 6 -17.91 -2.14 -5.74
N LEU A 7 -18.17 -3.01 -6.72
CA LEU A 7 -18.11 -2.61 -8.12
C LEU A 7 -19.24 -1.65 -8.50
N ASN A 8 -20.49 -1.97 -8.17
CA ASN A 8 -21.64 -1.12 -8.52
C ASN A 8 -21.56 0.27 -7.88
N PRO A 9 -21.30 0.43 -6.56
CA PRO A 9 -21.17 1.77 -5.98
C PRO A 9 -19.98 2.54 -6.58
N MET A 10 -18.85 1.88 -6.86
CA MET A 10 -17.69 2.53 -7.45
C MET A 10 -17.98 3.00 -8.89
N THR A 11 -18.62 2.14 -9.70
CA THR A 11 -19.01 2.48 -11.07
C THR A 11 -20.00 3.64 -11.11
N ASN A 12 -21.07 3.58 -10.30
CA ASN A 12 -22.08 4.65 -10.26
C ASN A 12 -21.50 5.97 -9.75
N LEU A 13 -20.63 5.94 -8.73
CA LEU A 13 -19.95 7.13 -8.23
C LEU A 13 -19.03 7.73 -9.31
N LEU A 14 -18.27 6.89 -10.00
CA LEU A 14 -17.37 7.33 -11.07
C LEU A 14 -18.14 7.99 -12.23
N LEU A 15 -19.26 7.41 -12.64
CA LEU A 15 -20.12 7.98 -13.67
C LEU A 15 -20.79 9.28 -13.24
N LEU A 16 -21.23 9.35 -11.98
CA LEU A 16 -21.81 10.58 -11.42
C LEU A 16 -20.77 11.70 -11.38
N LEU A 17 -19.53 11.39 -11.01
CA LEU A 17 -18.43 12.35 -11.07
C LEU A 17 -18.13 12.78 -12.52
N TYR A 18 -18.10 11.83 -13.44
CA TYR A 18 -17.89 12.12 -14.85
C TYR A 18 -18.92 13.11 -15.38
N GLN A 19 -20.21 12.90 -15.10
CA GLN A 19 -21.29 13.78 -15.50
C GLN A 19 -21.12 15.21 -14.96
N ASN A 20 -20.71 15.33 -13.69
CA ASN A 20 -20.60 16.63 -13.03
C ASN A 20 -19.25 17.34 -13.31
N LEU A 21 -18.27 16.65 -13.88
CA LEU A 21 -16.92 17.14 -14.15
C LEU A 21 -16.64 17.31 -15.64
N PHE A 22 -17.53 17.98 -16.34
CA PHE A 22 -17.40 18.34 -17.77
C PHE A 22 -17.18 17.14 -18.70
N ASN A 23 -17.70 15.97 -18.36
CA ASN A 23 -17.49 14.72 -19.10
C ASN A 23 -15.99 14.37 -19.28
N ASN A 24 -15.18 14.75 -18.32
CA ASN A 24 -13.75 14.44 -18.33
C ASN A 24 -13.47 13.26 -17.41
N PHE A 25 -13.17 12.10 -18.02
CA PHE A 25 -12.97 10.86 -17.29
C PHE A 25 -11.71 10.89 -16.39
N ALA A 26 -10.62 11.52 -16.84
CA ALA A 26 -9.42 11.66 -16.04
C ALA A 26 -9.67 12.49 -14.78
N LEU A 27 -10.45 13.55 -14.90
CA LEU A 27 -10.84 14.39 -13.77
C LEU A 27 -11.78 13.63 -12.82
N ALA A 28 -12.71 12.84 -13.35
CA ALA A 28 -13.57 11.97 -12.54
C ALA A 28 -12.76 10.95 -11.73
N VAL A 29 -11.77 10.30 -12.33
CA VAL A 29 -10.83 9.39 -11.64
C VAL A 29 -10.04 10.15 -10.57
N ALA A 30 -9.60 11.37 -10.84
CA ALA A 30 -8.87 12.20 -9.89
C ALA A 30 -9.70 12.51 -8.63
N VAL A 31 -10.91 13.01 -8.82
CA VAL A 31 -11.83 13.36 -7.72
C VAL A 31 -12.28 12.10 -6.98
N PHE A 32 -12.56 11.01 -7.68
CA PHE A 32 -12.85 9.71 -7.09
C PHE A 32 -11.70 9.25 -6.17
N THR A 33 -10.45 9.38 -6.64
CA THR A 33 -9.26 9.04 -5.85
C THR A 33 -9.18 9.90 -4.59
N LEU A 34 -9.45 11.18 -4.70
CA LEU A 34 -9.46 12.09 -3.55
C LEU A 34 -10.52 11.67 -2.52
N ILE A 35 -11.74 11.36 -2.95
CA ILE A 35 -12.82 10.91 -2.08
C ILE A 35 -12.43 9.61 -1.35
N THR A 36 -11.93 8.62 -2.08
CA THR A 36 -11.50 7.35 -1.48
C THR A 36 -10.34 7.53 -0.49
N ARG A 37 -9.42 8.45 -0.77
CA ARG A 37 -8.33 8.82 0.14
C ARG A 37 -8.82 9.53 1.40
N LEU A 38 -9.83 10.38 1.30
CA LEU A 38 -10.45 11.02 2.47
C LEU A 38 -11.18 10.00 3.35
N ILE A 39 -11.92 9.08 2.76
CA ILE A 39 -12.59 7.99 3.49
C ILE A 39 -11.58 7.08 4.19
N THR A 40 -10.48 6.76 3.53
CA THR A 40 -9.43 5.89 4.09
C THR A 40 -8.44 6.63 5.00
N LEU A 41 -8.52 7.97 5.09
CA LEU A 41 -7.60 8.80 5.86
C LEU A 41 -7.41 8.34 7.32
N PRO A 42 -8.46 8.10 8.14
CA PRO A 42 -8.27 7.70 9.53
C PRO A 42 -7.52 6.38 9.66
N PHE A 43 -7.69 5.49 8.69
CA PHE A 43 -7.00 4.21 8.66
C PHE A 43 -5.53 4.37 8.22
N THR A 44 -5.28 5.15 7.17
CA THR A 44 -3.91 5.43 6.68
C THR A 44 -3.09 6.22 7.71
N MET A 45 -3.70 7.09 8.52
CA MET A 45 -3.03 7.76 9.63
C MET A 45 -2.50 6.77 10.68
N LYS A 46 -3.28 5.78 11.06
CA LYS A 46 -2.85 4.73 12.01
C LYS A 46 -1.66 3.94 11.45
N GLN A 47 -1.69 3.62 10.15
CA GLN A 47 -0.61 2.92 9.46
C GLN A 47 0.68 3.76 9.42
N GLN A 48 0.58 5.04 9.07
CA GLN A 48 1.72 5.95 9.02
C GLN A 48 2.36 6.15 10.40
N ARG A 49 1.56 6.21 11.47
CA ARG A 49 2.07 6.22 12.85
C ARG A 49 2.85 4.95 13.17
N SER A 50 2.32 3.78 12.84
CA SER A 50 3.02 2.50 13.04
C SER A 50 4.33 2.45 12.23
N ALA A 51 4.33 2.93 10.99
CA ALA A 51 5.52 2.99 10.16
C ALA A 51 6.59 3.93 10.76
N LYS A 52 6.18 5.08 11.29
CA LYS A 52 7.10 6.02 11.96
C LYS A 52 7.69 5.43 13.24
N MET A 53 6.86 4.78 14.09
CA MET A 53 7.36 4.08 15.27
C MET A 53 8.38 3.00 14.90
N MET A 54 8.15 2.26 13.82
CA MET A 54 9.11 1.29 13.30
C MET A 54 10.44 1.96 12.90
N GLN A 55 10.39 3.17 12.32
CA GLN A 55 11.59 3.96 12.00
C GLN A 55 12.37 4.35 13.26
N GLU A 56 11.67 4.80 14.29
CA GLU A 56 12.28 5.22 15.55
C GLU A 56 12.93 4.05 16.32
N LEU A 57 12.40 2.83 16.15
CA LEU A 57 12.95 1.60 16.74
C LEU A 57 14.11 0.98 15.94
N GLN A 58 14.41 1.49 14.75
CA GLN A 58 15.53 1.00 13.92
C GLN A 58 16.86 0.89 14.70
N PRO A 59 17.32 1.95 15.44
CA PRO A 59 18.59 1.87 16.15
C PRO A 59 18.63 0.77 17.23
N GLU A 60 17.50 0.48 17.88
CA GLU A 60 17.41 -0.60 18.86
C GLU A 60 17.41 -1.98 18.18
N LEU A 61 16.70 -2.11 17.08
CA LEU A 61 16.73 -3.31 16.24
C LEU A 61 18.15 -3.61 15.73
N GLU A 62 18.93 -2.60 15.38
CA GLU A 62 20.33 -2.77 14.97
C GLU A 62 21.21 -3.27 16.12
N LYS A 63 21.02 -2.77 17.35
CA LYS A 63 21.73 -3.27 18.53
C LYS A 63 21.43 -4.75 18.77
N ILE A 64 20.16 -5.15 18.69
CA ILE A 64 19.74 -6.55 18.84
C ILE A 64 20.37 -7.42 17.75
N LYS A 65 20.37 -6.96 16.49
CA LYS A 65 21.00 -7.65 15.37
C LYS A 65 22.51 -7.89 15.58
N LYS A 66 23.21 -6.86 16.02
CA LYS A 66 24.65 -6.99 16.35
C LYS A 66 24.90 -7.95 17.50
N LYS A 67 24.05 -7.92 18.53
CA LYS A 67 24.18 -8.76 19.72
C LYS A 67 23.94 -10.26 19.42
N TYR A 68 23.00 -10.56 18.53
CA TYR A 68 22.60 -11.95 18.22
C TYR A 68 22.90 -12.34 16.76
N ALA A 69 23.97 -11.80 16.17
CA ALA A 69 24.31 -12.01 14.76
C ALA A 69 24.47 -13.50 14.37
N ASN A 70 24.93 -14.32 15.29
CA ASN A 70 25.22 -15.75 15.07
C ASN A 70 24.08 -16.69 15.52
N ASP A 71 22.99 -16.16 16.08
CA ASP A 71 21.87 -16.95 16.62
C ASP A 71 20.55 -16.41 16.11
N LYS A 72 20.07 -17.01 15.02
CA LYS A 72 18.83 -16.57 14.36
C LYS A 72 17.58 -16.72 15.22
N GLU A 73 17.54 -17.73 16.10
CA GLU A 73 16.39 -17.96 16.97
C GLU A 73 16.30 -16.89 18.07
N LYS A 74 17.42 -16.62 18.74
CA LYS A 74 17.49 -15.56 19.75
C LYS A 74 17.28 -14.18 19.14
N LEU A 75 17.77 -13.96 17.91
CA LEU A 75 17.50 -12.71 17.18
C LEU A 75 15.99 -12.51 16.96
N ALA A 76 15.29 -13.54 16.47
CA ALA A 76 13.86 -13.46 16.23
C ALA A 76 13.06 -13.24 17.54
N GLN A 77 13.43 -13.95 18.61
CA GLN A 77 12.81 -13.78 19.93
C GLN A 77 13.03 -12.37 20.49
N ALA A 78 14.26 -11.85 20.44
CA ALA A 78 14.57 -10.51 20.93
C ALA A 78 13.89 -9.40 20.13
N GLN A 79 13.74 -9.58 18.80
CA GLN A 79 12.97 -8.65 17.96
C GLN A 79 11.48 -8.68 18.32
N MET A 80 10.90 -9.86 18.50
CA MET A 80 9.50 -10.00 18.87
C MET A 80 9.23 -9.40 20.24
N GLU A 81 10.17 -9.59 21.19
CA GLU A 81 10.08 -9.01 22.53
C GLU A 81 10.16 -7.47 22.47
N LEU A 82 11.04 -6.90 21.64
CA LEU A 82 11.10 -5.46 21.42
C LEU A 82 9.77 -4.93 20.90
N TYR A 83 9.18 -5.58 19.89
CA TYR A 83 7.86 -5.16 19.35
C TYR A 83 6.76 -5.25 20.40
N ARG A 84 6.77 -6.27 21.27
CA ARG A 84 5.84 -6.42 22.38
C ARG A 84 5.98 -5.30 23.41
N GLN A 85 7.21 -4.92 23.78
CA GLN A 85 7.48 -3.83 24.73
C GLN A 85 6.90 -2.50 24.26
N TYR A 86 6.93 -2.24 22.95
CA TYR A 86 6.37 -1.03 22.35
C TYR A 86 4.92 -1.20 21.86
N ASN A 87 4.24 -2.29 22.24
CA ASN A 87 2.86 -2.62 21.79
C ASN A 87 2.69 -2.55 20.27
N MET A 88 3.73 -2.92 19.51
CA MET A 88 3.72 -2.88 18.07
C MET A 88 3.36 -4.24 17.47
N ASN A 89 2.48 -4.19 16.47
CA ASN A 89 2.18 -5.38 15.68
C ASN A 89 3.05 -5.35 14.40
N PRO A 90 3.99 -6.29 14.21
CA PRO A 90 4.83 -6.34 13.01
C PRO A 90 4.02 -6.56 11.72
N LEU A 91 2.82 -7.17 11.82
CA LEU A 91 1.90 -7.33 10.70
C LEU A 91 1.21 -6.02 10.31
N GLY A 92 1.25 -4.99 11.14
CA GLY A 92 0.70 -3.66 10.82
C GLY A 92 1.34 -3.02 9.60
N GLY A 93 2.57 -3.39 9.25
CA GLY A 93 3.29 -2.89 8.07
C GLY A 93 2.76 -3.42 6.72
N CYS A 94 2.16 -4.61 6.67
CA CYS A 94 1.59 -5.17 5.43
C CYS A 94 0.07 -4.90 5.28
N LEU A 95 -0.60 -4.44 6.34
CA LEU A 95 -2.03 -4.15 6.35
C LEU A 95 -2.45 -3.11 5.28
N PRO A 96 -1.62 -2.07 4.94
CA PRO A 96 -1.91 -1.15 3.83
C PRO A 96 -2.17 -1.87 2.52
N LEU A 97 -1.33 -2.84 2.18
CA LEU A 97 -1.44 -3.60 0.94
C LEU A 97 -2.77 -4.37 0.88
N LEU A 98 -3.15 -5.01 1.99
CA LEU A 98 -4.38 -5.79 2.08
C LEU A 98 -5.64 -4.93 1.90
N LEU A 99 -5.64 -3.68 2.39
CA LEU A 99 -6.75 -2.76 2.20
C LEU A 99 -6.76 -2.12 0.82
N THR A 100 -5.58 -1.78 0.30
CA THR A 100 -5.45 -1.10 -1.00
C THR A 100 -5.80 -2.03 -2.16
N PHE A 101 -5.53 -3.33 -2.04
CA PHE A 101 -5.73 -4.30 -3.10
C PHE A 101 -7.19 -4.44 -3.55
N PRO A 102 -8.19 -4.60 -2.66
CA PRO A 102 -9.60 -4.61 -3.04
C PRO A 102 -10.06 -3.30 -3.70
N ILE A 103 -9.60 -2.15 -3.17
CA ILE A 103 -9.94 -0.83 -3.74
C ILE A 103 -9.37 -0.70 -5.15
N MET A 104 -8.12 -1.12 -5.35
CA MET A 104 -7.46 -1.09 -6.66
C MET A 104 -8.18 -1.99 -7.67
N ILE A 105 -8.51 -3.22 -7.30
CA ILE A 105 -9.21 -4.16 -8.18
C ILE A 105 -10.62 -3.63 -8.50
N GLY A 106 -11.34 -3.15 -7.50
CA GLY A 106 -12.67 -2.60 -7.69
C GLY A 106 -12.66 -1.37 -8.61
N LEU A 107 -11.71 -0.47 -8.41
CA LEU A 107 -11.56 0.70 -9.28
C LEU A 107 -11.13 0.32 -10.71
N TYR A 108 -10.19 -0.63 -10.84
CA TYR A 108 -9.81 -1.14 -12.16
C TYR A 108 -11.01 -1.70 -12.92
N GLN A 109 -11.80 -2.54 -12.27
CA GLN A 109 -13.02 -3.08 -12.85
C GLN A 109 -14.04 -1.98 -13.16
N ALA A 110 -14.22 -0.99 -12.27
CA ALA A 110 -15.11 0.14 -12.49
C ALA A 110 -14.68 0.98 -13.70
N ILE A 111 -13.37 1.24 -13.87
CA ILE A 111 -12.83 1.96 -15.03
C ILE A 111 -13.13 1.19 -16.33
N ILE A 112 -12.78 -0.10 -16.38
CA ILE A 112 -13.01 -0.91 -17.60
C ILE A 112 -14.50 -1.02 -17.90
N THR A 113 -15.33 -1.24 -16.89
CA THR A 113 -16.77 -1.34 -17.06
C THR A 113 -17.38 -0.01 -17.54
N SER A 114 -16.92 1.12 -16.98
CA SER A 114 -17.39 2.45 -17.38
C SER A 114 -16.96 2.83 -18.81
N LEU A 115 -15.77 2.40 -19.23
CA LEU A 115 -15.23 2.66 -20.58
C LEU A 115 -15.61 1.54 -21.57
N ALA A 116 -16.73 0.86 -21.32
CA ALA A 116 -17.27 -0.16 -22.19
C ALA A 116 -17.39 0.32 -23.65
N SER A 117 -16.87 -0.46 -24.59
CA SER A 117 -16.85 -0.12 -26.02
C SER A 117 -17.61 -1.11 -26.88
N THR A 118 -17.91 -2.31 -26.38
CA THR A 118 -18.67 -3.33 -27.10
C THR A 118 -20.15 -3.33 -26.69
N PRO A 119 -21.09 -3.71 -27.57
CA PRO A 119 -22.51 -3.77 -27.25
C PRO A 119 -22.84 -4.59 -26.00
N LEU A 120 -22.14 -5.72 -25.82
CA LEU A 120 -22.33 -6.58 -24.64
C LEU A 120 -21.89 -5.87 -23.34
N GLN A 121 -20.72 -5.22 -23.37
CA GLN A 121 -20.22 -4.46 -22.22
C GLN A 121 -21.14 -3.28 -21.88
N LEU A 122 -21.72 -2.60 -22.89
CA LEU A 122 -22.68 -1.52 -22.68
C LEU A 122 -23.97 -2.05 -22.03
N LEU A 123 -24.42 -3.24 -22.41
CA LEU A 123 -25.56 -3.89 -21.77
C LEU A 123 -25.25 -4.25 -20.30
N GLU A 124 -24.10 -4.84 -20.03
CA GLU A 124 -23.67 -5.14 -18.66
C GLU A 124 -23.57 -3.86 -17.82
N LEU A 125 -22.99 -2.79 -18.36
CA LEU A 125 -22.93 -1.52 -17.68
C LEU A 125 -24.32 -0.99 -17.35
N SER A 126 -25.27 -1.04 -18.28
CA SER A 126 -26.63 -0.56 -18.06
C SER A 126 -27.34 -1.30 -16.93
N GLN A 127 -27.07 -2.62 -16.76
CA GLN A 127 -27.63 -3.44 -15.67
C GLN A 127 -27.01 -3.14 -14.29
N ARG A 128 -25.81 -2.54 -14.27
CA ARG A 128 -25.11 -2.17 -13.03
C ARG A 128 -25.47 -0.79 -12.53
N LEU A 129 -26.16 0.03 -13.35
CA LEU A 129 -26.58 1.37 -12.98
C LEU A 129 -27.75 1.32 -11.98
N TYR A 130 -27.70 2.22 -11.03
CA TYR A 130 -28.80 2.36 -10.08
C TYR A 130 -30.04 2.98 -10.72
N ALA A 131 -31.19 2.38 -10.52
CA ALA A 131 -32.45 2.81 -11.10
C ALA A 131 -32.88 4.24 -10.70
N PHE A 132 -32.33 4.74 -9.57
CA PHE A 132 -32.60 6.12 -9.12
C PHE A 132 -31.69 7.18 -9.80
N LEU A 133 -30.79 6.76 -10.70
CA LEU A 133 -29.90 7.63 -11.48
C LEU A 133 -30.10 7.43 -12.98
N PRO A 134 -31.33 7.64 -13.53
CA PRO A 134 -31.61 7.35 -14.93
C PRO A 134 -30.81 8.22 -15.91
N GLN A 135 -30.27 9.35 -15.44
CA GLN A 135 -29.45 10.27 -16.23
C GLN A 135 -28.13 9.63 -16.68
N LEU A 136 -27.61 8.65 -15.92
CA LEU A 136 -26.34 7.97 -16.25
C LEU A 136 -26.44 7.10 -17.50
N THR A 137 -27.62 6.58 -17.84
CA THR A 137 -27.82 5.79 -19.06
C THR A 137 -27.65 6.61 -20.34
N GLN A 138 -27.89 7.91 -20.27
CA GLN A 138 -27.75 8.82 -21.42
C GLN A 138 -26.29 9.19 -21.71
N LEU A 139 -25.38 8.91 -20.76
CA LEU A 139 -23.95 9.21 -20.92
C LEU A 139 -23.19 8.12 -21.68
N ILE A 140 -23.82 6.98 -21.90
CA ILE A 140 -23.20 5.81 -22.52
C ILE A 140 -23.34 5.88 -24.06
N PRO A 141 -22.24 5.70 -24.85
CA PRO A 141 -20.85 5.43 -24.45
C PRO A 141 -20.09 6.67 -23.96
N LEU A 142 -19.21 6.49 -22.96
CA LEU A 142 -18.39 7.58 -22.43
C LEU A 142 -17.27 7.97 -23.40
N ASN A 143 -16.85 9.24 -23.32
CA ASN A 143 -15.64 9.67 -23.98
C ASN A 143 -14.40 9.11 -23.23
N ASN A 144 -13.72 8.17 -23.85
CA ASN A 144 -12.54 7.49 -23.33
C ASN A 144 -11.21 8.17 -23.72
N GLN A 145 -11.26 9.28 -24.47
CA GLN A 145 -10.09 10.00 -24.95
C GLN A 145 -9.65 11.08 -23.96
N TRP A 146 -8.39 11.03 -23.57
CA TRP A 146 -7.75 12.07 -22.77
C TRP A 146 -6.39 12.41 -23.37
N LEU A 147 -6.21 13.63 -23.85
CA LEU A 147 -4.97 14.06 -24.55
C LEU A 147 -4.58 13.12 -25.71
N GLY A 148 -5.56 12.55 -26.44
CA GLY A 148 -5.30 11.58 -27.49
C GLY A 148 -4.96 10.16 -27.02
N ILE A 149 -4.96 9.92 -25.70
CA ILE A 149 -4.74 8.59 -25.10
C ILE A 149 -6.11 7.96 -24.82
N ASN A 150 -6.32 6.73 -25.27
CA ASN A 150 -7.50 5.96 -24.91
C ASN A 150 -7.34 5.36 -23.50
N LEU A 151 -8.12 5.87 -22.55
CA LEU A 151 -8.04 5.49 -21.15
C LEU A 151 -8.51 4.06 -20.87
N GLY A 152 -9.30 3.47 -21.76
CA GLY A 152 -9.78 2.07 -21.65
C GLY A 152 -8.78 1.04 -22.14
N GLN A 153 -7.69 1.45 -22.80
CA GLN A 153 -6.68 0.55 -23.34
C GLN A 153 -5.33 0.70 -22.61
N PRO A 154 -4.50 -0.35 -22.61
CA PRO A 154 -3.15 -0.24 -22.06
C PRO A 154 -2.30 0.75 -22.86
N PRO A 155 -1.29 1.39 -22.24
CA PRO A 155 -0.40 2.34 -22.92
C PRO A 155 0.42 1.74 -24.06
N GLY A 156 0.57 0.41 -24.09
CA GLY A 156 1.15 -0.33 -25.22
C GLY A 156 0.17 -0.52 -26.36
N GLY A 157 0.64 -0.99 -27.50
CA GLY A 157 -0.21 -1.27 -28.66
C GLY A 157 -0.44 -0.07 -29.58
N SER A 158 -1.69 0.25 -29.93
CA SER A 158 -2.06 1.31 -30.87
C SER A 158 -2.09 2.73 -30.26
N GLN A 159 -1.62 2.89 -29.04
CA GLN A 159 -1.57 4.18 -28.33
C GLN A 159 -0.43 5.06 -28.86
N PRO A 160 -0.53 6.40 -28.75
CA PRO A 160 0.57 7.30 -29.06
C PRO A 160 1.80 7.00 -28.21
N TRP A 161 3.00 7.17 -28.76
CA TRP A 161 4.25 6.88 -28.06
C TRP A 161 4.40 7.61 -26.71
N TYR A 162 3.81 8.80 -26.58
CA TYR A 162 3.84 9.56 -25.33
C TYR A 162 2.95 8.95 -24.22
N ALA A 163 2.09 7.97 -24.52
CA ALA A 163 1.35 7.22 -23.49
C ALA A 163 2.29 6.46 -22.54
N TYR A 164 3.49 6.08 -23.00
CA TYR A 164 4.52 5.50 -22.15
C TYR A 164 5.01 6.46 -21.05
N ALA A 165 4.83 7.77 -21.21
CA ALA A 165 5.12 8.74 -20.16
C ALA A 165 4.28 8.50 -18.90
N LEU A 166 3.06 7.98 -19.04
CA LEU A 166 2.23 7.61 -17.89
C LEU A 166 2.91 6.54 -17.03
N ILE A 167 3.56 5.56 -17.66
CA ILE A 167 4.27 4.48 -16.96
C ILE A 167 5.46 5.04 -16.20
N LEU A 168 6.25 5.91 -16.84
CA LEU A 168 7.37 6.59 -16.19
C LEU A 168 6.91 7.43 -15.00
N LEU A 169 5.77 8.10 -15.13
CA LEU A 169 5.17 8.86 -14.03
C LEU A 169 4.67 7.95 -12.91
N VAL A 170 4.07 6.80 -13.22
CA VAL A 170 3.65 5.81 -12.19
C VAL A 170 4.88 5.34 -11.40
N VAL A 171 5.94 4.92 -12.09
CA VAL A 171 7.19 4.46 -11.45
C VAL A 171 7.84 5.58 -10.64
N GLY A 172 7.98 6.76 -11.24
CA GLY A 172 8.64 7.91 -10.61
C GLY A 172 7.91 8.41 -9.37
N THR A 173 6.59 8.60 -9.47
CA THR A 173 5.76 9.05 -8.33
C THR A 173 5.67 7.96 -7.26
N GLY A 174 5.57 6.68 -7.65
CA GLY A 174 5.58 5.55 -6.73
C GLY A 174 6.90 5.41 -6.00
N TYR A 175 8.04 5.53 -6.68
CA TYR A 175 9.36 5.55 -6.07
C TYR A 175 9.51 6.72 -5.09
N TRP A 176 9.09 7.92 -5.49
CA TRP A 176 9.14 9.10 -4.63
C TRP A 176 8.31 8.92 -3.36
N GLN A 177 7.07 8.45 -3.48
CA GLN A 177 6.21 8.14 -2.34
C GLN A 177 6.87 7.09 -1.43
N GLN A 178 7.36 5.99 -2.00
CA GLN A 178 7.98 4.89 -1.26
C GLN A 178 9.23 5.38 -0.51
N LYS A 179 10.07 6.19 -1.15
CA LYS A 179 11.28 6.76 -0.53
C LYS A 179 10.97 7.64 0.68
N ILE A 180 9.88 8.42 0.63
CA ILE A 180 9.47 9.27 1.75
C ILE A 180 8.89 8.44 2.90
N MET A 181 8.15 7.38 2.58
CA MET A 181 7.45 6.56 3.58
C MET A 181 8.30 5.42 4.16
N THR A 182 9.39 5.05 3.48
CA THR A 182 10.28 3.96 3.93
C THR A 182 11.41 4.49 4.80
N PRO A 183 11.69 3.86 5.96
CA PRO A 183 12.82 4.21 6.80
C PRO A 183 14.14 4.06 6.04
N GLN A 184 14.94 5.09 6.02
CA GLN A 184 16.32 4.96 5.55
C GLN A 184 17.14 4.36 6.67
N SER A 185 17.51 3.08 6.57
CA SER A 185 18.58 2.51 7.39
C SER A 185 19.89 3.17 6.97
N THR A 186 20.47 3.98 7.86
CA THR A 186 21.72 4.74 7.62
C THR A 186 22.95 3.85 7.50
N ASN A 187 22.86 2.57 7.77
CA ASN A 187 23.97 1.62 7.68
C ASN A 187 23.77 0.57 6.59
N THR A 188 24.41 0.83 5.46
CA THR A 188 24.48 -0.06 4.28
C THR A 188 25.21 -1.41 4.57
N GLN A 189 25.79 -1.59 5.75
CA GLN A 189 26.58 -2.77 6.09
C GLN A 189 25.87 -3.82 6.97
N SER A 190 24.63 -3.58 7.39
CA SER A 190 23.90 -4.61 8.14
C SER A 190 23.25 -5.59 7.16
N SER A 191 23.95 -6.69 6.90
CA SER A 191 23.53 -7.89 6.18
C SER A 191 22.36 -8.64 6.86
N SER A 192 21.36 -7.94 7.35
CA SER A 192 20.17 -8.59 7.88
C SER A 192 19.15 -8.77 6.75
N GLN A 193 18.69 -9.98 6.58
CA GLN A 193 17.70 -10.39 5.58
C GLN A 193 16.48 -9.43 5.53
N MET A 194 16.07 -8.87 6.66
CA MET A 194 14.93 -7.94 6.75
C MET A 194 15.27 -6.53 6.23
N ALA A 195 16.50 -6.03 6.45
CA ALA A 195 16.92 -4.73 5.89
C ALA A 195 17.09 -4.82 4.38
N GLY A 196 17.64 -5.93 3.86
CA GLY A 196 17.71 -6.22 2.44
C GLY A 196 16.32 -6.34 1.81
N MET A 197 15.37 -6.95 2.51
CA MET A 197 13.99 -7.07 2.05
C MET A 197 13.28 -5.70 1.99
N THR A 198 13.48 -4.83 2.97
CA THR A 198 12.92 -3.47 2.96
C THR A 198 13.55 -2.61 1.87
N GLN A 199 14.84 -2.74 1.63
CA GLN A 199 15.54 -2.01 0.57
C GLN A 199 15.16 -2.54 -0.81
N SER A 200 15.02 -3.85 -1.00
CA SER A 200 14.54 -4.41 -2.26
C SER A 200 13.10 -3.97 -2.56
N MET A 201 12.25 -3.88 -1.53
CA MET A 201 10.86 -3.42 -1.67
C MET A 201 10.77 -1.97 -2.16
N LEU A 202 11.75 -1.11 -1.83
CA LEU A 202 11.83 0.28 -2.30
C LEU A 202 11.90 0.37 -3.84
N TYR A 203 12.57 -0.56 -4.48
CA TYR A 203 12.72 -0.59 -5.95
C TYR A 203 11.74 -1.55 -6.61
N THR A 204 11.51 -2.71 -6.01
CA THR A 204 10.69 -3.77 -6.61
C THR A 204 9.22 -3.36 -6.70
N MET A 205 8.67 -2.69 -5.68
CA MET A 205 7.27 -2.29 -5.68
C MET A 205 6.94 -1.27 -6.79
N PRO A 206 7.64 -0.13 -6.94
CA PRO A 206 7.35 0.80 -8.03
C PRO A 206 7.54 0.18 -9.42
N LEU A 207 8.56 -0.67 -9.61
CA LEU A 207 8.78 -1.38 -10.86
C LEU A 207 7.65 -2.38 -11.17
N MET A 208 7.18 -3.10 -10.17
CA MET A 208 6.04 -4.02 -10.31
C MET A 208 4.77 -3.26 -10.73
N PHE A 209 4.46 -2.12 -10.10
CA PHE A 209 3.34 -1.28 -10.52
C PHE A 209 3.54 -0.68 -11.90
N GLY A 210 4.76 -0.32 -12.27
CA GLY A 210 5.11 0.09 -13.64
C GLY A 210 4.86 -1.02 -14.67
N PHE A 211 5.24 -2.26 -14.34
CA PHE A 211 4.95 -3.42 -15.18
C PHE A 211 3.43 -3.66 -15.32
N PHE A 212 2.68 -3.58 -14.23
CA PHE A 212 1.22 -3.66 -14.30
C PHE A 212 0.62 -2.53 -15.13
N ALA A 213 1.17 -1.31 -15.04
CA ALA A 213 0.72 -0.18 -15.83
C ALA A 213 0.88 -0.38 -17.36
N LEU A 214 1.81 -1.25 -17.79
CA LEU A 214 1.94 -1.66 -19.19
C LEU A 214 0.77 -2.54 -19.67
N SER A 215 0.21 -3.33 -18.77
CA SER A 215 -0.80 -4.35 -19.08
C SER A 215 -2.23 -3.88 -18.81
N PHE A 216 -2.40 -2.91 -17.95
CA PHE A 216 -3.70 -2.39 -17.54
C PHE A 216 -4.09 -1.12 -18.31
N ALA A 217 -5.39 -0.83 -18.33
CA ALA A 217 -5.95 0.37 -18.94
C ALA A 217 -5.26 1.65 -18.45
N ALA A 218 -4.96 2.59 -19.35
CA ALA A 218 -4.25 3.85 -19.06
C ALA A 218 -4.95 4.69 -17.98
N GLY A 219 -6.28 4.57 -17.84
CA GLY A 219 -7.04 5.19 -16.76
C GLY A 219 -6.58 4.78 -15.36
N LEU A 220 -6.11 3.53 -15.19
CA LEU A 220 -5.54 3.07 -13.92
C LEU A 220 -4.18 3.72 -13.63
N SER A 221 -3.39 4.02 -14.65
CA SER A 221 -2.13 4.75 -14.47
C SER A 221 -2.37 6.16 -13.92
N ILE A 222 -3.43 6.85 -14.38
CA ILE A 222 -3.84 8.16 -13.84
C ILE A 222 -4.19 8.03 -12.35
N TYR A 223 -4.96 7.00 -11.98
CA TYR A 223 -5.27 6.71 -10.58
C TYR A 223 -4.01 6.53 -9.74
N PHE A 224 -3.03 5.72 -10.19
CA PHE A 224 -1.79 5.52 -9.45
C PHE A 224 -1.00 6.80 -9.26
N ILE A 225 -0.83 7.60 -10.33
CA ILE A 225 -0.11 8.88 -10.25
C ILE A 225 -0.76 9.78 -9.20
N ILE A 226 -2.06 9.99 -9.29
CA ILE A 226 -2.81 10.88 -8.38
C ILE A 226 -2.79 10.32 -6.97
N SER A 227 -2.99 9.01 -6.80
CA SER A 227 -2.94 8.33 -5.51
C SER A 227 -1.58 8.48 -4.83
N ASN A 228 -0.48 8.36 -5.59
CA ASN A 228 0.88 8.55 -5.08
C ASN A 228 1.11 10.00 -4.64
N LEU A 229 0.71 10.97 -5.46
CA LEU A 229 0.85 12.40 -5.14
C LEU A 229 0.05 12.79 -3.90
N ILE A 230 -1.21 12.33 -3.80
CA ILE A 230 -2.04 12.57 -2.60
C ILE A 230 -1.39 11.90 -1.38
N GLY A 231 -0.83 10.69 -1.53
CA GLY A 231 -0.13 9.99 -0.45
C GLY A 231 1.07 10.77 0.08
N VAL A 232 1.85 11.37 -0.81
CA VAL A 232 2.98 12.27 -0.46
C VAL A 232 2.48 13.52 0.28
N LEU A 233 1.43 14.16 -0.23
CA LEU A 233 0.83 15.33 0.41
C LEU A 233 0.25 15.02 1.79
N GLN A 234 -0.43 13.89 1.94
CA GLN A 234 -0.94 13.41 3.23
C GLN A 234 0.20 13.19 4.22
N TYR A 235 1.26 12.50 3.82
CA TYR A 235 2.42 12.25 4.67
C TYR A 235 3.04 13.56 5.15
N TRP A 236 3.28 14.49 4.22
CA TRP A 236 3.87 15.79 4.53
C TRP A 236 2.97 16.66 5.42
N GLY A 237 1.65 16.70 5.13
CA GLY A 237 0.69 17.42 5.94
C GLY A 237 0.59 16.90 7.37
N LEU A 238 0.48 15.57 7.54
CA LEU A 238 0.43 14.93 8.85
C LEU A 238 1.73 15.08 9.63
N SER A 239 2.87 15.08 8.93
CA SER A 239 4.18 15.32 9.55
C SER A 239 4.28 16.75 10.09
N ARG A 240 3.84 17.76 9.32
CA ARG A 240 3.85 19.17 9.76
C ARG A 240 2.88 19.46 10.90
N LEU A 241 1.73 18.82 10.91
CA LEU A 241 0.72 18.98 11.96
C LEU A 241 1.07 18.23 13.26
N GLY A 242 2.22 17.54 13.31
CA GLY A 242 2.61 16.74 14.49
C GLY A 242 1.68 15.54 14.75
N MET A 243 0.76 15.23 13.85
CA MET A 243 -0.25 14.17 14.03
C MET A 243 0.33 12.76 13.86
N MET A 244 1.59 12.65 13.48
CA MET A 244 2.25 11.35 13.27
C MET A 244 2.72 10.68 14.57
N GLY A 245 2.42 11.17 15.76
CA GLY A 245 2.85 10.59 17.04
C GLY A 245 4.36 10.32 17.11
N THR A 246 4.94 10.47 18.29
CA THR A 246 6.32 10.06 18.57
C THR A 246 6.30 8.79 19.43
N SER A 247 7.42 8.05 19.49
CA SER A 247 7.60 6.92 20.43
C SER A 247 7.32 7.36 21.88
N ALA A 248 7.54 8.64 22.22
CA ALA A 248 7.16 9.21 23.51
C ALA A 248 5.64 9.17 23.77
N ASP A 249 4.82 9.27 22.74
CA ASP A 249 3.36 9.18 22.88
C ASP A 249 2.88 7.74 23.10
N ALA A 250 3.59 6.76 22.55
CA ALA A 250 3.31 5.33 22.78
C ALA A 250 3.62 4.92 24.23
N VAL A 251 4.67 5.49 24.82
CA VAL A 251 5.05 5.27 26.21
C VAL A 251 4.01 5.88 27.18
N LYS A 252 3.35 6.99 26.80
CA LYS A 252 2.31 7.61 27.63
C LYS A 252 0.97 6.87 27.65
N VAL A 253 0.70 6.02 26.64
CA VAL A 253 -0.62 5.34 26.51
C VAL A 253 -0.71 4.02 27.28
N GLY A 254 0.39 3.48 27.77
CA GLY A 254 0.32 2.29 28.62
C GLY A 254 1.66 1.68 28.96
N THR A 255 1.94 1.69 30.21
CA THR A 255 2.98 0.95 30.93
C THR A 255 4.41 1.49 30.81
N THR A 256 4.92 1.85 31.98
CA THR A 256 6.35 1.97 32.29
C THR A 256 7.14 0.91 31.54
N PRO A 257 8.21 1.28 30.80
CA PRO A 257 9.07 0.28 30.17
C PRO A 257 9.50 -0.74 31.24
N ALA A 258 9.21 -2.02 31.01
CA ALA A 258 9.77 -3.05 31.86
C ALA A 258 11.29 -2.89 31.81
N PRO A 259 11.99 -2.93 32.94
CA PRO A 259 13.43 -2.86 32.96
C PRO A 259 14.01 -3.93 32.02
N PRO A 260 15.12 -3.64 31.32
CA PRO A 260 15.72 -4.63 30.44
C PRO A 260 15.87 -5.95 31.19
N PRO A 261 15.56 -7.09 30.58
CA PRO A 261 15.58 -8.35 31.28
C PRO A 261 16.96 -8.51 31.92
N THR A 262 16.98 -8.42 33.24
CA THR A 262 18.12 -8.81 34.07
C THR A 262 18.45 -10.20 33.59
N THR A 263 19.70 -10.43 33.17
CA THR A 263 20.22 -11.70 32.70
C THR A 263 20.03 -12.76 33.79
N ALA A 264 18.82 -13.30 33.90
CA ALA A 264 18.63 -14.55 34.64
C ALA A 264 19.30 -15.63 33.79
N PRO A 265 20.25 -16.38 34.34
CA PRO A 265 20.88 -17.47 33.61
C PRO A 265 19.81 -18.47 33.20
N ILE A 266 19.67 -18.69 31.91
CA ILE A 266 18.82 -19.75 31.37
C ILE A 266 19.32 -21.06 32.01
N PRO A 267 18.44 -21.87 32.64
CA PRO A 267 18.85 -23.15 33.21
C PRO A 267 19.52 -23.96 32.08
N ALA A 268 20.76 -24.35 32.31
CA ALA A 268 21.52 -25.18 31.38
C ALA A 268 20.70 -26.43 31.03
N ALA A 269 20.42 -26.62 29.75
CA ALA A 269 19.77 -27.81 29.25
C ALA A 269 20.58 -29.02 29.71
N LYS A 270 19.95 -29.93 30.46
CA LYS A 270 20.58 -31.19 30.88
C LYS A 270 21.06 -31.95 29.65
N PRO A 271 22.33 -32.39 29.62
CA PRO A 271 22.85 -33.17 28.50
C PRO A 271 22.04 -34.47 28.34
N PRO A 272 21.82 -34.94 27.12
CA PRO A 272 21.09 -36.18 26.89
C PRO A 272 21.82 -37.35 27.52
N LYS A 273 21.08 -38.14 28.33
CA LYS A 273 21.59 -39.34 28.96
C LYS A 273 22.12 -40.32 27.90
N SER A 274 23.42 -40.58 27.90
CA SER A 274 24.07 -41.61 27.10
C SER A 274 23.44 -42.97 27.44
N LYS A 275 22.75 -43.58 26.48
CA LYS A 275 22.32 -44.98 26.57
C LYS A 275 23.54 -45.84 26.40
N SER A 276 24.11 -46.35 27.51
CA SER A 276 25.09 -47.40 27.54
C SER A 276 24.52 -48.65 26.85
N LYS A 277 25.11 -48.99 25.70
CA LYS A 277 24.83 -50.20 24.96
C LYS A 277 25.54 -51.34 25.66
N LYS A 278 24.84 -52.11 26.53
CA LYS A 278 25.33 -53.38 27.11
C LYS A 278 25.44 -54.39 25.96
N ARG A 279 26.68 -54.76 25.60
CA ARG A 279 26.98 -55.95 24.78
C ARG A 279 26.73 -57.18 25.60
N ARG A 280 26.00 -58.13 25.10
CA ARG A 280 26.10 -59.55 25.18
C ARG A 280 25.99 -60.17 23.80
#